data_b07425bc25b9170bef8811015af13308
#
_entry.id   b07425bc25b9170bef8811015af13308
#
_cell.length_a   1.000
_cell.length_b   1.000
_cell.length_c   1.000
_cell.angle_alpha   90.00
_cell.angle_beta   90.00
_cell.angle_gamma   90.00
#
_symmetry.space_group_name_H-M   'P 1'
#
loop_
_entity.id
_entity.type
_entity.pdbx_description
1 polymer ?
#
loop_
_entity_poly.entity_id
_entity_poly.type
_entity_poly.pdbx_seq_one_letter_code
_entity_poly.pdbx_strand_id
1 'polypeptide(L)'
;MDDKRECFAVYANGEFYYENPPRQLSQTWNYNEKLSEKDITYFYLWVQGQNIDEVCPEHLKKRYNSVEAKIKAHFNSFRQSGVRLSDVCFYDLVPKKHLQHYFECRNEICEWIRDNYEKPANYRHLHDTYQTLQDISLRKLNINKHKLYRYKNTDFKARTLWKNFGEQENIFVNYNLFGSVTGRLTTKPGSFPIMNIKTEIKDIVRPTNDVFIELDFNAAEIRTLISLSGQEQPTEDIHEFNQKELFKGATREEAKTRFFAWLYNRGSKAIQSDFYSRERVLGEYYREGNIHTPMGRKIECSEFHALNYLLQSTSSDNCMDRVNKINKFLRGTKSHVAFTVHDCVIIDLSFEDRQIIPQIKEIFEDTKLGHFMSSVHIGRDLGNMEKLQW
;
A
#
# COMPACT_ATOMS: atom_id res chain seq x y z
N MET A 1 -11.95 0.74 15.67
CA MET A 1 -11.97 -0.71 15.90
C MET A 1 -10.53 -1.15 15.96
N ASP A 2 -10.08 -1.56 17.14
CA ASP A 2 -8.70 -2.05 17.30
C ASP A 2 -8.59 -3.56 17.01
N ASP A 3 -9.70 -4.20 16.71
CA ASP A 3 -9.72 -5.61 16.38
C ASP A 3 -9.52 -5.81 14.87
N LYS A 4 -8.41 -6.41 14.53
CA LYS A 4 -8.05 -6.74 13.14
C LYS A 4 -8.56 -8.09 12.67
N ARG A 5 -9.25 -8.82 13.50
CA ARG A 5 -10.07 -9.93 13.07
C ARG A 5 -11.35 -9.36 12.49
N GLU A 6 -11.38 -9.20 11.17
CA GLU A 6 -12.62 -8.82 10.52
C GLU A 6 -13.69 -9.88 10.80
N CYS A 7 -14.75 -9.47 11.45
CA CYS A 7 -15.97 -10.23 11.50
C CYS A 7 -16.52 -10.34 10.09
N PHE A 8 -16.52 -11.55 9.54
CA PHE A 8 -17.11 -11.81 8.26
C PHE A 8 -18.62 -12.00 8.42
N ALA A 9 -19.40 -11.11 7.85
CA ALA A 9 -20.85 -11.26 7.71
C ALA A 9 -21.30 -10.80 6.34
N VAL A 10 -22.00 -11.67 5.62
CA VAL A 10 -22.66 -11.37 4.35
C VAL A 10 -24.14 -11.71 4.47
N TYR A 11 -24.98 -10.77 4.05
CA TYR A 11 -26.40 -11.03 3.84
C TYR A 11 -26.64 -11.25 2.34
N ALA A 12 -27.05 -12.46 1.97
CA ALA A 12 -27.38 -12.80 0.60
C ALA A 12 -28.56 -13.80 0.59
N ASN A 13 -29.48 -13.64 -0.37
CA ASN A 13 -30.62 -14.55 -0.56
C ASN A 13 -31.51 -14.73 0.70
N GLY A 14 -31.61 -13.69 1.54
CA GLY A 14 -32.41 -13.74 2.77
C GLY A 14 -31.72 -14.36 3.99
N GLU A 15 -30.46 -14.77 3.88
CA GLU A 15 -29.69 -15.42 4.95
C GLU A 15 -28.40 -14.68 5.29
N PHE A 16 -27.95 -14.88 6.55
CA PHE A 16 -26.64 -14.39 7.02
C PHE A 16 -25.61 -15.49 6.99
N TYR A 17 -24.44 -15.16 6.46
CA TYR A 17 -23.27 -16.03 6.39
C TYR A 17 -22.12 -15.40 7.19
N TYR A 18 -21.62 -16.08 8.21
CA TYR A 18 -20.55 -15.59 9.07
C TYR A 18 -19.19 -16.23 8.77
N GLU A 19 -19.16 -17.53 8.44
CA GLU A 19 -17.90 -18.25 8.20
C GLU A 19 -17.71 -18.70 6.76
N ASN A 20 -18.80 -19.13 6.11
CA ASN A 20 -18.78 -19.70 4.77
C ASN A 20 -19.59 -18.82 3.81
N PRO A 21 -18.97 -17.85 3.13
CA PRO A 21 -19.69 -16.98 2.22
C PRO A 21 -20.29 -17.77 1.06
N PRO A 22 -21.50 -17.39 0.57
CA PRO A 22 -22.16 -18.09 -0.53
C PRO A 22 -21.32 -18.02 -1.81
N ARG A 23 -21.41 -19.07 -2.64
CA ARG A 23 -20.68 -19.11 -3.93
C ARG A 23 -21.13 -18.02 -4.90
N GLN A 24 -22.38 -17.58 -4.80
CA GLN A 24 -22.97 -16.54 -5.66
C GLN A 24 -22.62 -15.11 -5.23
N LEU A 25 -21.89 -14.93 -4.14
CA LEU A 25 -21.45 -13.61 -3.73
C LEU A 25 -20.50 -13.01 -4.76
N SER A 26 -20.92 -11.96 -5.45
CA SER A 26 -20.16 -11.28 -6.51
C SER A 26 -19.76 -9.86 -6.17
N GLN A 27 -20.30 -9.29 -5.09
CA GLN A 27 -20.13 -7.88 -4.75
C GLN A 27 -20.05 -7.70 -3.24
N THR A 28 -19.13 -6.85 -2.79
CA THR A 28 -19.03 -6.43 -1.40
C THR A 28 -18.37 -5.05 -1.29
N TRP A 29 -18.71 -4.34 -0.21
CA TRP A 29 -18.04 -3.07 0.11
C TRP A 29 -16.70 -3.28 0.79
N ASN A 30 -16.59 -4.26 1.66
CA ASN A 30 -15.41 -4.55 2.47
C ASN A 30 -14.67 -5.79 1.99
N TYR A 31 -13.36 -5.81 2.17
CA TYR A 31 -12.53 -6.99 2.00
C TYR A 31 -12.56 -7.86 3.27
N ASN A 32 -12.49 -9.18 3.07
CA ASN A 32 -12.24 -10.17 4.09
C ASN A 32 -11.35 -11.29 3.50
N GLU A 33 -10.48 -11.88 4.31
CA GLU A 33 -9.56 -12.94 3.88
C GLU A 33 -10.30 -14.12 3.23
N LYS A 34 -11.43 -14.53 3.81
CA LYS A 34 -12.28 -15.61 3.27
C LYS A 34 -12.89 -15.29 1.89
N LEU A 35 -12.88 -14.01 1.49
CA LEU A 35 -13.35 -13.55 0.18
C LEU A 35 -12.23 -13.43 -0.84
N SER A 36 -10.96 -13.49 -0.42
CA SER A 36 -9.80 -13.24 -1.27
C SER A 36 -9.70 -14.22 -2.45
N GLU A 37 -10.17 -15.45 -2.29
CA GLU A 37 -10.16 -16.50 -3.31
C GLU A 37 -11.39 -16.47 -4.24
N LYS A 38 -12.33 -15.56 -3.99
CA LYS A 38 -13.56 -15.44 -4.76
C LYS A 38 -13.46 -14.32 -5.80
N ASP A 39 -14.15 -14.48 -6.91
CA ASP A 39 -14.31 -13.43 -7.91
C ASP A 39 -15.32 -12.38 -7.42
N ILE A 40 -14.88 -11.55 -6.49
CA ILE A 40 -15.69 -10.51 -5.84
C ILE A 40 -15.20 -9.13 -6.21
N THR A 41 -16.13 -8.28 -6.58
CA THR A 41 -15.88 -6.88 -6.86
C THR A 41 -16.01 -6.05 -5.58
N TYR A 42 -14.99 -5.29 -5.25
CA TYR A 42 -14.97 -4.39 -4.07
C TYR A 42 -15.32 -2.98 -4.50
N PHE A 43 -16.50 -2.51 -4.15
CA PHE A 43 -16.98 -1.17 -4.55
C PHE A 43 -16.20 -0.01 -3.95
N TYR A 44 -15.60 -0.20 -2.78
CA TYR A 44 -14.66 0.77 -2.22
C TYR A 44 -13.50 1.10 -3.19
N LEU A 45 -12.99 0.09 -3.89
CA LEU A 45 -11.95 0.27 -4.90
C LEU A 45 -12.50 0.86 -6.20
N TRP A 46 -13.74 0.52 -6.54
CA TRP A 46 -14.43 1.05 -7.71
C TRP A 46 -14.62 2.57 -7.62
N VAL A 47 -15.03 3.06 -6.46
CA VAL A 47 -15.18 4.50 -6.21
C VAL A 47 -13.89 5.16 -5.69
N GLN A 48 -12.74 4.52 -5.92
CA GLN A 48 -11.40 5.05 -5.64
C GLN A 48 -11.23 5.53 -4.19
N GLY A 49 -11.74 4.75 -3.23
CA GLY A 49 -11.56 5.00 -1.80
C GLY A 49 -12.52 5.97 -1.18
N GLN A 50 -13.50 6.49 -1.92
CA GLN A 50 -14.55 7.32 -1.34
C GLN A 50 -15.36 6.52 -0.31
N ASN A 51 -15.79 7.19 0.75
CA ASN A 51 -16.59 6.55 1.78
C ASN A 51 -18.02 6.30 1.25
N ILE A 52 -18.68 5.27 1.81
CA ILE A 52 -20.05 4.94 1.44
C ILE A 52 -21.02 6.11 1.71
N ASP A 53 -20.75 6.92 2.74
CA ASP A 53 -21.53 8.14 3.05
C ASP A 53 -21.48 9.19 1.93
N GLU A 54 -20.34 9.27 1.22
CA GLU A 54 -20.10 10.25 0.14
C GLU A 54 -20.76 9.82 -1.17
N VAL A 55 -20.74 8.52 -1.45
CA VAL A 55 -21.23 7.95 -2.71
C VAL A 55 -22.66 7.41 -2.62
N CYS A 56 -23.26 7.41 -1.43
CA CYS A 56 -24.63 6.97 -1.23
C CYS A 56 -25.60 7.89 -2.00
N PRO A 57 -26.45 7.36 -2.87
CA PRO A 57 -27.40 8.17 -3.63
C PRO A 57 -28.41 8.83 -2.71
N GLU A 58 -28.89 10.02 -3.07
CA GLU A 58 -29.75 10.85 -2.22
C GLU A 58 -31.02 10.12 -1.78
N HIS A 59 -31.62 9.31 -2.65
CA HIS A 59 -32.82 8.54 -2.32
C HIS A 59 -32.60 7.42 -1.27
N LEU A 60 -31.37 6.93 -1.11
CA LEU A 60 -31.01 5.94 -0.08
C LEU A 60 -30.39 6.57 1.18
N LYS A 61 -29.94 7.81 1.13
CA LYS A 61 -29.15 8.45 2.18
C LYS A 61 -29.87 8.50 3.54
N LYS A 62 -31.16 8.83 3.55
CA LYS A 62 -31.97 8.85 4.79
C LYS A 62 -32.07 7.44 5.41
N ARG A 63 -32.30 6.40 4.57
CA ARG A 63 -32.38 5.01 5.00
C ARG A 63 -31.02 4.54 5.50
N TYR A 64 -29.94 4.79 4.75
CA TYR A 64 -28.58 4.44 5.12
C TYR A 64 -28.18 5.06 6.46
N ASN A 65 -28.37 6.36 6.65
CA ASN A 65 -28.07 7.04 7.92
C ASN A 65 -28.82 6.43 9.10
N SER A 66 -30.09 6.04 8.91
CA SER A 66 -30.89 5.42 9.96
C SER A 66 -30.36 4.03 10.36
N VAL A 67 -30.02 3.18 9.38
CA VAL A 67 -29.52 1.83 9.68
C VAL A 67 -28.09 1.86 10.22
N GLU A 68 -27.24 2.74 9.70
CA GLU A 68 -25.87 2.98 10.16
C GLU A 68 -25.85 3.47 11.62
N ALA A 69 -26.73 4.43 11.97
CA ALA A 69 -26.83 4.92 13.33
C ALA A 69 -27.20 3.82 14.34
N LYS A 70 -28.06 2.87 13.94
CA LYS A 70 -28.41 1.71 14.79
C LYS A 70 -27.22 0.79 15.01
N ILE A 71 -26.46 0.47 13.95
CA ILE A 71 -25.24 -0.34 14.05
C ILE A 71 -24.21 0.33 14.95
N LYS A 72 -23.98 1.63 14.77
CA LYS A 72 -23.07 2.43 15.62
C LYS A 72 -23.54 2.46 17.08
N ALA A 73 -24.85 2.55 17.34
CA ALA A 73 -25.39 2.52 18.69
C ALA A 73 -25.13 1.17 19.38
N HIS A 74 -25.35 0.05 18.69
CA HIS A 74 -24.99 -1.29 19.21
C HIS A 74 -23.50 -1.40 19.51
N PHE A 75 -22.63 -0.97 18.59
CA PHE A 75 -21.18 -0.99 18.78
C PHE A 75 -20.77 -0.20 20.02
N ASN A 76 -21.26 1.01 20.17
CA ASN A 76 -20.96 1.86 21.33
C ASN A 76 -21.49 1.25 22.65
N SER A 77 -22.68 0.66 22.63
CA SER A 77 -23.28 0.02 23.80
C SER A 77 -22.42 -1.17 24.27
N PHE A 78 -22.01 -2.06 23.37
CA PHE A 78 -21.16 -3.21 23.74
C PHE A 78 -19.79 -2.74 24.24
N ARG A 79 -19.19 -1.74 23.61
CA ARG A 79 -17.93 -1.17 24.07
C ARG A 79 -18.04 -0.55 25.48
N GLN A 80 -19.13 0.19 25.76
CA GLN A 80 -19.38 0.78 27.07
C GLN A 80 -19.66 -0.28 28.14
N SER A 81 -20.28 -1.39 27.76
CA SER A 81 -20.52 -2.54 28.66
C SER A 81 -19.29 -3.41 28.90
N GLY A 82 -18.12 -3.02 28.37
CA GLY A 82 -16.87 -3.75 28.58
C GLY A 82 -16.72 -5.03 27.76
N VAL A 83 -17.56 -5.25 26.75
CA VAL A 83 -17.41 -6.37 25.82
C VAL A 83 -16.11 -6.20 25.03
N ARG A 84 -15.22 -7.20 25.11
CA ARG A 84 -14.00 -7.22 24.31
C ARG A 84 -14.33 -7.70 22.91
N LEU A 85 -14.54 -6.75 21.99
CA LEU A 85 -14.87 -7.03 20.59
C LEU A 85 -13.75 -7.76 19.83
N SER A 86 -12.55 -7.85 20.44
CA SER A 86 -11.46 -8.71 19.95
C SER A 86 -11.75 -10.21 20.06
N ASP A 87 -12.59 -10.60 20.98
CA ASP A 87 -12.80 -12.00 21.36
C ASP A 87 -14.08 -12.58 20.74
N VAL A 88 -14.92 -11.72 20.13
CA VAL A 88 -16.23 -12.08 19.59
C VAL A 88 -16.49 -11.39 18.25
N CYS A 89 -17.34 -12.00 17.41
CA CYS A 89 -17.82 -11.35 16.22
C CYS A 89 -18.88 -10.30 16.58
N PHE A 90 -18.64 -9.04 16.29
CA PHE A 90 -19.59 -7.96 16.57
C PHE A 90 -20.98 -8.23 15.97
N TYR A 91 -21.04 -8.75 14.75
CA TYR A 91 -22.30 -9.02 14.07
C TYR A 91 -23.14 -10.12 14.73
N ASP A 92 -22.52 -11.04 15.47
CA ASP A 92 -23.24 -12.04 16.26
C ASP A 92 -24.03 -11.43 17.43
N LEU A 93 -23.57 -10.25 17.88
CA LEU A 93 -24.18 -9.54 19.01
C LEU A 93 -25.35 -8.63 18.59
N VAL A 94 -25.45 -8.32 17.30
CA VAL A 94 -26.49 -7.40 16.79
C VAL A 94 -27.73 -8.19 16.37
N PRO A 95 -28.97 -7.72 16.74
CA PRO A 95 -30.19 -8.39 16.33
C PRO A 95 -30.29 -8.54 14.80
N LYS A 96 -30.58 -9.76 14.32
CA LYS A 96 -30.64 -10.11 12.88
C LYS A 96 -31.48 -9.11 12.07
N LYS A 97 -32.63 -8.66 12.58
CA LYS A 97 -33.47 -7.67 11.90
C LYS A 97 -32.73 -6.35 11.57
N HIS A 98 -31.87 -5.88 12.48
CA HIS A 98 -31.11 -4.65 12.23
C HIS A 98 -29.99 -4.89 11.22
N LEU A 99 -29.34 -6.06 11.28
CA LEU A 99 -28.32 -6.46 10.31
C LEU A 99 -28.92 -6.63 8.91
N GLN A 100 -30.09 -7.28 8.81
CA GLN A 100 -30.78 -7.45 7.54
C GLN A 100 -31.01 -6.11 6.84
N HIS A 101 -31.67 -5.16 7.53
CA HIS A 101 -31.92 -3.84 6.96
C HIS A 101 -30.64 -3.08 6.58
N TYR A 102 -29.56 -3.27 7.35
CA TYR A 102 -28.27 -2.66 7.08
C TYR A 102 -27.63 -3.24 5.81
N PHE A 103 -27.58 -4.56 5.69
CA PHE A 103 -26.97 -5.20 4.53
C PHE A 103 -27.81 -5.04 3.25
N GLU A 104 -29.14 -5.09 3.34
CA GLU A 104 -30.03 -4.79 2.21
C GLU A 104 -29.77 -3.38 1.66
N CYS A 105 -29.69 -2.39 2.54
CA CYS A 105 -29.40 -1.01 2.14
C CYS A 105 -28.03 -0.87 1.49
N ARG A 106 -27.01 -1.56 2.01
CA ARG A 106 -25.66 -1.56 1.42
C ARG A 106 -25.63 -2.27 0.06
N ASN A 107 -26.36 -3.35 -0.10
CA ASN A 107 -26.47 -4.02 -1.38
C ASN A 107 -27.08 -3.11 -2.44
N GLU A 108 -28.17 -2.40 -2.12
CA GLU A 108 -28.78 -1.42 -3.02
C GLU A 108 -27.81 -0.28 -3.40
N ILE A 109 -26.98 0.19 -2.45
CA ILE A 109 -25.94 1.19 -2.75
C ILE A 109 -24.87 0.60 -3.68
N CYS A 110 -24.46 -0.65 -3.48
CA CYS A 110 -23.49 -1.32 -4.35
C CYS A 110 -24.02 -1.50 -5.78
N GLU A 111 -25.30 -1.86 -5.93
CA GLU A 111 -25.96 -1.97 -7.22
C GLU A 111 -26.03 -0.62 -7.93
N TRP A 112 -26.41 0.44 -7.20
CA TRP A 112 -26.43 1.80 -7.75
C TRP A 112 -25.04 2.28 -8.17
N ILE A 113 -24.00 2.00 -7.39
CA ILE A 113 -22.60 2.34 -7.75
C ILE A 113 -22.21 1.65 -9.05
N ARG A 114 -22.50 0.36 -9.20
CA ARG A 114 -22.18 -0.39 -10.42
C ARG A 114 -22.82 0.25 -11.66
N ASP A 115 -24.04 0.77 -11.51
CA ASP A 115 -24.82 1.30 -12.63
C ASP A 115 -24.49 2.78 -12.94
N ASN A 116 -23.86 3.52 -12.00
CA ASN A 116 -23.63 4.96 -12.10
C ASN A 116 -22.16 5.41 -12.07
N TYR A 117 -21.23 4.53 -11.71
CA TYR A 117 -19.80 4.81 -11.69
C TYR A 117 -19.06 3.94 -12.71
N GLU A 118 -18.10 4.54 -13.39
CA GLU A 118 -17.22 3.80 -14.28
C GLU A 118 -16.17 3.03 -13.48
N LYS A 119 -15.95 1.77 -13.86
CA LYS A 119 -14.89 0.93 -13.25
C LYS A 119 -13.52 1.52 -13.58
N PRO A 120 -12.67 1.79 -12.56
CA PRO A 120 -11.32 2.31 -12.81
C PRO A 120 -10.50 1.38 -13.72
N ALA A 121 -9.77 1.94 -14.69
CA ALA A 121 -8.94 1.17 -15.62
C ALA A 121 -7.88 0.34 -14.88
N ASN A 122 -7.37 0.86 -13.74
CA ASN A 122 -6.41 0.16 -12.87
C ASN A 122 -7.07 -0.69 -11.77
N TYR A 123 -8.37 -1.02 -11.88
CA TYR A 123 -9.11 -1.76 -10.83
C TYR A 123 -8.39 -3.05 -10.41
N ARG A 124 -7.87 -3.84 -11.35
CA ARG A 124 -7.17 -5.08 -11.03
C ARG A 124 -5.93 -4.84 -10.15
N HIS A 125 -5.15 -3.82 -10.46
CA HIS A 125 -4.00 -3.42 -9.66
C HIS A 125 -4.42 -2.96 -8.26
N LEU A 126 -5.47 -2.14 -8.15
CA LEU A 126 -6.02 -1.70 -6.86
C LEU A 126 -6.50 -2.90 -6.03
N HIS A 127 -7.18 -3.86 -6.64
CA HIS A 127 -7.66 -5.07 -5.99
C HIS A 127 -6.50 -5.92 -5.43
N ASP A 128 -5.50 -6.23 -6.26
CA ASP A 128 -4.34 -7.01 -5.84
C ASP A 128 -3.54 -6.30 -4.73
N THR A 129 -3.39 -4.98 -4.84
CA THR A 129 -2.75 -4.15 -3.80
C THR A 129 -3.56 -4.15 -2.51
N TYR A 130 -4.87 -3.99 -2.59
CA TYR A 130 -5.74 -4.01 -1.42
C TYR A 130 -5.65 -5.33 -0.67
N GLN A 131 -5.65 -6.47 -1.38
CA GLN A 131 -5.45 -7.79 -0.76
C GLN A 131 -4.10 -7.89 -0.04
N THR A 132 -3.01 -7.46 -0.69
CA THR A 132 -1.68 -7.45 -0.07
C THR A 132 -1.63 -6.58 1.19
N LEU A 133 -2.25 -5.39 1.15
CA LEU A 133 -2.31 -4.51 2.31
C LEU A 133 -3.16 -5.09 3.45
N GLN A 134 -4.21 -5.84 3.14
CA GLN A 134 -4.98 -6.57 4.16
C GLN A 134 -4.12 -7.69 4.79
N ASP A 135 -3.42 -8.49 3.99
CA ASP A 135 -2.52 -9.53 4.50
C ASP A 135 -1.48 -8.93 5.47
N ILE A 136 -0.88 -7.78 5.12
CA ILE A 136 0.03 -7.05 6.01
C ILE A 136 -0.68 -6.59 7.28
N SER A 137 -1.90 -6.06 7.16
CA SER A 137 -2.65 -5.49 8.27
C SER A 137 -3.07 -6.52 9.33
N LEU A 138 -3.20 -7.78 8.96
CA LEU A 138 -3.55 -8.89 9.86
C LEU A 138 -2.34 -9.41 10.64
N ARG A 139 -1.11 -9.01 10.27
CA ARG A 139 0.12 -9.50 10.90
C ARG A 139 0.60 -8.54 12.00
N LYS A 140 0.87 -9.11 13.15
CA LYS A 140 1.40 -8.36 14.29
C LYS A 140 2.84 -7.93 14.02
N LEU A 141 3.10 -6.64 14.20
CA LEU A 141 4.46 -6.09 14.14
C LEU A 141 5.22 -6.39 15.44
N ASN A 142 6.41 -6.94 15.31
CA ASN A 142 7.28 -7.21 16.46
C ASN A 142 8.11 -5.97 16.81
N ILE A 143 7.77 -5.33 17.92
CA ILE A 143 8.44 -4.13 18.43
C ILE A 143 9.22 -4.44 19.70
N ASN A 144 10.52 -4.13 19.68
CA ASN A 144 11.35 -4.19 20.88
C ASN A 144 10.99 -3.05 21.84
N LYS A 145 10.00 -3.31 22.71
CA LYS A 145 9.50 -2.32 23.67
C LYS A 145 10.56 -1.86 24.67
N HIS A 146 11.51 -2.73 25.04
CA HIS A 146 12.59 -2.35 25.91
C HIS A 146 13.52 -1.29 25.30
N LYS A 147 13.89 -1.45 24.01
CA LYS A 147 14.65 -0.42 23.30
C LYS A 147 13.84 0.86 23.14
N LEU A 148 12.58 0.76 22.74
CA LEU A 148 11.68 1.92 22.59
C LEU A 148 11.54 2.70 23.91
N TYR A 149 11.43 1.98 25.05
CA TYR A 149 11.41 2.60 26.38
C TYR A 149 12.68 3.37 26.68
N ARG A 150 13.84 2.88 26.28
CA ARG A 150 15.13 3.59 26.45
C ARG A 150 15.18 4.84 25.58
N TYR A 151 14.81 4.73 24.32
CA TYR A 151 14.84 5.87 23.36
C TYR A 151 13.85 6.99 23.72
N LYS A 152 12.73 6.69 24.40
CA LYS A 152 11.75 7.74 24.81
C LYS A 152 12.37 8.85 25.66
N ASN A 153 13.46 8.59 26.36
CA ASN A 153 14.12 9.55 27.24
C ASN A 153 15.01 10.53 26.47
N THR A 154 15.48 10.17 25.28
CA THR A 154 16.46 10.93 24.48
C THR A 154 15.88 11.43 23.16
N ASP A 155 14.82 10.82 22.63
CA ASP A 155 14.23 11.18 21.35
C ASP A 155 12.72 11.49 21.47
N PHE A 156 12.32 12.65 20.94
CA PHE A 156 10.91 13.11 20.96
C PHE A 156 9.97 12.18 20.19
N LYS A 157 10.38 11.68 19.00
CA LYS A 157 9.55 10.77 18.20
C LYS A 157 9.40 9.40 18.90
N ALA A 158 10.48 8.91 19.53
CA ALA A 158 10.42 7.69 20.34
C ALA A 158 9.48 7.87 21.54
N ARG A 159 9.46 9.03 22.17
CA ARG A 159 8.53 9.35 23.26
C ARG A 159 7.07 9.32 22.78
N THR A 160 6.80 9.84 21.60
CA THR A 160 5.47 9.80 20.99
C THR A 160 5.07 8.36 20.62
N LEU A 161 5.99 7.58 20.07
CA LEU A 161 5.75 6.16 19.79
C LEU A 161 5.49 5.37 21.08
N TRP A 162 6.25 5.62 22.14
CA TRP A 162 6.01 4.97 23.43
C TRP A 162 4.64 5.30 24.01
N LYS A 163 4.23 6.58 23.97
CA LYS A 163 2.91 7.01 24.44
C LYS A 163 1.77 6.28 23.71
N ASN A 164 1.92 6.06 22.40
CA ASN A 164 0.88 5.49 21.57
C ASN A 164 0.90 3.95 21.55
N PHE A 165 2.08 3.33 21.64
CA PHE A 165 2.26 1.89 21.38
C PHE A 165 2.99 1.13 22.51
N GLY A 166 3.55 1.81 23.51
CA GLY A 166 4.37 1.20 24.54
C GLY A 166 3.65 0.12 25.35
N GLU A 167 2.38 0.33 25.63
CA GLU A 167 1.55 -0.59 26.43
C GLU A 167 0.66 -1.50 25.55
N GLN A 168 0.58 -1.28 24.24
CA GLN A 168 -0.22 -2.11 23.35
C GLN A 168 0.44 -3.47 23.16
N GLU A 169 -0.30 -4.56 23.36
CA GLU A 169 0.17 -5.93 23.10
C GLU A 169 0.24 -6.24 21.61
N ASN A 170 -0.71 -5.72 20.85
CA ASN A 170 -0.88 -5.97 19.44
C ASN A 170 -0.67 -4.67 18.65
N ILE A 171 0.44 -4.59 17.95
CA ILE A 171 0.81 -3.45 17.11
C ILE A 171 0.78 -3.91 15.65
N PHE A 172 0.20 -3.09 14.79
CA PHE A 172 0.01 -3.44 13.38
C PHE A 172 0.33 -2.27 12.46
N VAL A 173 0.56 -2.59 11.17
CA VAL A 173 0.73 -1.61 10.10
C VAL A 173 -0.52 -1.61 9.23
N ASN A 174 -1.20 -0.47 9.15
CA ASN A 174 -2.36 -0.27 8.28
C ASN A 174 -2.07 0.83 7.29
N TYR A 175 -2.19 0.52 6.02
CA TYR A 175 -2.01 1.51 4.97
C TYR A 175 -3.33 2.09 4.48
N ASN A 176 -3.27 3.35 4.06
CA ASN A 176 -4.30 3.99 3.26
C ASN A 176 -3.88 3.94 1.79
N LEU A 177 -4.59 3.15 0.99
CA LEU A 177 -4.33 3.01 -0.45
C LEU A 177 -4.61 4.29 -1.23
N PHE A 178 -5.49 5.15 -0.73
CA PHE A 178 -5.90 6.41 -1.34
C PHE A 178 -5.43 7.63 -0.53
N GLY A 179 -4.36 7.48 0.25
CA GLY A 179 -3.83 8.52 1.12
C GLY A 179 -3.02 9.61 0.42
N SER A 180 -2.69 9.42 -0.86
CA SER A 180 -1.99 10.41 -1.68
C SER A 180 -2.52 10.45 -3.11
N VAL A 181 -2.40 11.60 -3.77
CA VAL A 181 -2.83 11.79 -5.17
C VAL A 181 -2.02 10.90 -6.12
N THR A 182 -0.74 10.68 -5.83
CA THR A 182 0.16 9.87 -6.67
C THR A 182 0.05 8.37 -6.40
N GLY A 183 -0.84 7.91 -5.49
CA GLY A 183 -0.97 6.48 -5.16
C GLY A 183 0.12 5.93 -4.25
N ARG A 184 1.06 6.77 -3.79
CA ARG A 184 1.98 6.37 -2.72
C ARG A 184 1.19 6.06 -1.46
N LEU A 185 1.50 4.94 -0.84
CA LEU A 185 0.85 4.52 0.40
C LEU A 185 1.13 5.49 1.53
N THR A 186 0.15 5.68 2.39
CA THR A 186 0.32 6.36 3.68
C THR A 186 -0.19 5.45 4.80
N THR A 187 0.22 5.68 6.04
CA THR A 187 -0.34 4.92 7.17
C THR A 187 -1.65 5.53 7.65
N LYS A 188 -2.62 4.69 8.01
CA LYS A 188 -3.90 5.15 8.59
C LYS A 188 -3.68 5.72 10.00
N PRO A 189 -4.54 6.65 10.48
CA PRO A 189 -4.54 7.08 11.87
C PRO A 189 -4.64 5.89 12.83
N GLY A 190 -3.86 5.91 13.91
CA GLY A 190 -3.81 4.79 14.89
C GLY A 190 -2.94 3.60 14.48
N SER A 191 -2.45 3.56 13.25
CA SER A 191 -1.46 2.57 12.79
C SER A 191 -0.06 2.91 13.29
N PHE A 192 0.79 1.89 13.43
CA PHE A 192 2.22 2.13 13.64
C PHE A 192 2.80 2.89 12.44
N PRO A 193 3.50 4.03 12.65
CA PRO A 193 3.92 4.94 11.56
C PRO A 193 5.21 4.46 10.89
N ILE A 194 5.21 3.25 10.33
CA ILE A 194 6.39 2.61 9.73
C ILE A 194 7.05 3.45 8.63
N MET A 195 6.25 4.24 7.89
CA MET A 195 6.73 5.12 6.82
C MET A 195 7.59 6.30 7.31
N ASN A 196 7.44 6.69 8.58
CA ASN A 196 8.02 7.91 9.14
C ASN A 196 8.93 7.66 10.35
N ILE A 197 9.32 6.41 10.57
CA ILE A 197 10.23 6.06 11.66
C ILE A 197 11.64 6.59 11.35
N LYS A 198 12.26 7.26 12.33
CA LYS A 198 13.62 7.77 12.19
C LYS A 198 14.64 6.64 12.10
N THR A 199 15.69 6.85 11.32
CA THR A 199 16.77 5.88 11.11
C THR A 199 17.39 5.42 12.44
N GLU A 200 17.60 6.36 13.38
CA GLU A 200 18.25 6.13 14.68
C GLU A 200 17.44 5.22 15.61
N ILE A 201 16.15 5.03 15.33
CA ILE A 201 15.26 4.20 16.15
C ILE A 201 14.62 3.05 15.36
N LYS A 202 15.00 2.82 14.09
CA LYS A 202 14.50 1.72 13.28
C LYS A 202 14.79 0.34 13.88
N ASP A 203 15.83 0.21 14.69
CA ASP A 203 16.25 -1.04 15.33
C ASP A 203 15.28 -1.57 16.40
N ILE A 204 14.21 -0.82 16.71
CA ILE A 204 13.10 -1.31 17.53
C ILE A 204 12.20 -2.28 16.75
N VAL A 205 12.18 -2.22 15.41
CA VAL A 205 11.35 -3.09 14.58
C VAL A 205 12.13 -4.37 14.25
N ARG A 206 11.58 -5.52 14.65
CA ARG A 206 12.21 -6.83 14.51
C ARG A 206 11.36 -7.80 13.69
N PRO A 207 11.96 -8.78 13.04
CA PRO A 207 11.22 -9.85 12.42
C PRO A 207 10.50 -10.71 13.47
N THR A 208 9.42 -11.34 13.07
CA THR A 208 8.73 -12.38 13.83
C THR A 208 9.36 -13.75 13.57
N ASN A 209 9.85 -13.97 12.34
CA ASN A 209 10.67 -15.09 11.95
C ASN A 209 12.16 -14.83 12.33
N ASP A 210 13.09 -15.15 11.43
CA ASP A 210 14.53 -15.13 11.73
C ASP A 210 15.19 -13.79 11.38
N VAL A 211 14.89 -13.24 10.19
CA VAL A 211 15.53 -12.02 9.67
C VAL A 211 14.58 -11.22 8.77
N PHE A 212 14.87 -9.94 8.62
CA PHE A 212 14.31 -9.13 7.53
C PHE A 212 15.18 -9.23 6.28
N ILE A 213 14.51 -9.27 5.12
CA ILE A 213 15.09 -9.02 3.81
C ILE A 213 14.45 -7.74 3.28
N GLU A 214 15.26 -6.76 2.93
CA GLU A 214 14.86 -5.54 2.25
C GLU A 214 15.26 -5.60 0.79
N LEU A 215 14.30 -5.34 -0.11
CA LEU A 215 14.60 -5.09 -1.52
C LEU A 215 14.19 -3.64 -1.83
N ASP A 216 15.13 -2.86 -2.35
CA ASP A 216 14.96 -1.44 -2.68
C ASP A 216 15.42 -1.18 -4.11
N PHE A 217 14.58 -0.52 -4.91
CA PHE A 217 14.92 -0.19 -6.29
C PHE A 217 16.01 0.87 -6.38
N ASN A 218 17.00 0.60 -7.21
CA ASN A 218 18.00 1.60 -7.56
C ASN A 218 17.36 2.72 -8.39
N ALA A 219 17.05 3.86 -7.73
CA ALA A 219 16.51 5.06 -8.35
C ALA A 219 15.22 4.86 -9.18
N ALA A 220 14.18 4.30 -8.59
CA ALA A 220 12.92 3.91 -9.22
C ALA A 220 12.31 4.99 -10.14
N GLU A 221 12.26 6.27 -9.73
CA GLU A 221 11.71 7.35 -10.54
C GLU A 221 12.53 7.64 -11.80
N ILE A 222 13.86 7.54 -11.72
CA ILE A 222 14.74 7.74 -12.89
C ILE A 222 14.58 6.59 -13.86
N ARG A 223 14.54 5.35 -13.37
CA ARG A 223 14.28 4.17 -14.20
C ARG A 223 12.90 4.21 -14.84
N THR A 224 11.92 4.74 -14.14
CA THR A 224 10.58 5.01 -14.70
C THR A 224 10.68 6.01 -15.86
N LEU A 225 11.40 7.13 -15.71
CA LEU A 225 11.61 8.09 -16.79
C LEU A 225 12.28 7.46 -18.02
N ILE A 226 13.30 6.62 -17.82
CA ILE A 226 13.98 5.90 -18.90
C ILE A 226 12.99 5.04 -19.68
N SER A 227 12.19 4.23 -18.98
CA SER A 227 11.17 3.39 -19.60
C SER A 227 10.14 4.21 -20.39
N LEU A 228 9.60 5.29 -19.77
CA LEU A 228 8.62 6.16 -20.42
C LEU A 228 9.22 6.94 -21.62
N SER A 229 10.54 7.14 -21.64
CA SER A 229 11.27 7.67 -22.78
C SER A 229 11.52 6.64 -23.88
N GLY A 230 11.06 5.38 -23.71
CA GLY A 230 11.24 4.29 -24.67
C GLY A 230 12.66 3.79 -24.78
N GLN A 231 13.46 3.94 -23.74
CA GLN A 231 14.86 3.53 -23.68
C GLN A 231 15.03 2.23 -22.87
N GLU A 232 16.07 1.48 -23.18
CA GLU A 232 16.45 0.29 -22.42
C GLU A 232 17.06 0.65 -21.06
N GLN A 233 16.81 -0.18 -20.05
CA GLN A 233 17.32 0.04 -18.71
C GLN A 233 18.83 -0.22 -18.63
N PRO A 234 19.64 0.73 -18.11
CA PRO A 234 21.05 0.44 -17.82
C PRO A 234 21.20 -0.69 -16.80
N THR A 235 22.19 -1.55 -17.03
CA THR A 235 22.51 -2.69 -16.16
C THR A 235 23.43 -2.33 -14.99
N GLU A 236 23.76 -1.05 -14.83
CA GLU A 236 24.58 -0.51 -13.74
C GLU A 236 23.78 0.43 -12.83
N ASP A 237 24.42 0.89 -11.74
CA ASP A 237 23.84 1.95 -10.89
C ASP A 237 23.54 3.19 -11.72
N ILE A 238 22.29 3.64 -11.67
CA ILE A 238 21.83 4.72 -12.55
C ILE A 238 22.52 6.06 -12.27
N HIS A 239 22.99 6.30 -11.05
CA HIS A 239 23.71 7.51 -10.73
C HIS A 239 25.16 7.46 -11.24
N GLU A 240 25.77 6.29 -11.27
CA GLU A 240 27.07 6.07 -11.92
C GLU A 240 26.96 6.20 -13.43
N PHE A 241 25.92 5.62 -14.02
CA PHE A 241 25.60 5.82 -15.44
C PHE A 241 25.45 7.29 -15.77
N ASN A 242 24.64 8.04 -15.03
CA ASN A 242 24.45 9.48 -15.24
C ASN A 242 25.73 10.29 -15.01
N GLN A 243 26.57 9.88 -14.06
CA GLN A 243 27.89 10.50 -13.85
C GLN A 243 28.78 10.37 -15.10
N LYS A 244 28.84 9.18 -15.69
CA LYS A 244 29.66 8.89 -16.88
C LYS A 244 29.14 9.58 -18.13
N GLU A 245 27.81 9.52 -18.35
CA GLU A 245 27.21 9.98 -19.59
C GLU A 245 26.87 11.49 -19.60
N LEU A 246 26.41 12.04 -18.47
CA LEU A 246 25.89 13.40 -18.42
C LEU A 246 26.75 14.38 -17.63
N PHE A 247 27.44 13.91 -16.59
CA PHE A 247 28.14 14.79 -15.63
C PHE A 247 29.62 14.41 -15.47
N LYS A 248 30.35 14.32 -16.59
CA LYS A 248 31.78 13.96 -16.59
C LYS A 248 32.59 14.83 -15.63
N GLY A 249 33.31 14.19 -14.73
CA GLY A 249 34.12 14.87 -13.70
C GLY A 249 33.39 15.21 -12.39
N ALA A 250 32.07 15.01 -12.30
CA ALA A 250 31.34 15.12 -11.03
C ALA A 250 31.48 13.81 -10.21
N THR A 251 31.26 13.92 -8.91
CA THR A 251 31.09 12.72 -8.07
C THR A 251 29.69 12.12 -8.30
N ARG A 252 29.49 10.85 -7.89
CA ARG A 252 28.18 10.17 -7.96
C ARG A 252 27.06 10.96 -7.25
N GLU A 253 27.34 11.51 -6.07
CA GLU A 253 26.37 12.30 -5.30
C GLU A 253 26.06 13.66 -5.94
N GLU A 254 27.06 14.31 -6.55
CA GLU A 254 26.83 15.52 -7.33
C GLU A 254 26.01 15.24 -8.58
N ALA A 255 26.29 14.14 -9.29
CA ALA A 255 25.50 13.71 -10.45
C ALA A 255 24.05 13.46 -10.08
N LYS A 256 23.80 12.77 -8.96
CA LYS A 256 22.47 12.54 -8.39
C LYS A 256 21.74 13.86 -8.11
N THR A 257 22.39 14.78 -7.38
CA THR A 257 21.79 16.07 -7.01
C THR A 257 21.44 16.91 -8.24
N ARG A 258 22.38 17.01 -9.21
CA ARG A 258 22.18 17.76 -10.47
C ARG A 258 21.07 17.14 -11.33
N PHE A 259 20.98 15.81 -11.38
CA PHE A 259 19.95 15.13 -12.13
C PHE A 259 18.56 15.42 -11.56
N PHE A 260 18.36 15.29 -10.25
CA PHE A 260 17.08 15.60 -9.62
C PHE A 260 16.72 17.08 -9.70
N ALA A 261 17.70 17.98 -9.58
CA ALA A 261 17.47 19.40 -9.80
C ALA A 261 16.99 19.70 -11.23
N TRP A 262 17.54 19.04 -12.25
CA TRP A 262 17.04 19.13 -13.61
C TRP A 262 15.66 18.48 -13.75
N LEU A 263 15.47 17.27 -13.20
CA LEU A 263 14.25 16.49 -13.37
C LEU A 263 13.01 17.27 -12.89
N TYR A 264 13.11 17.93 -11.76
CA TYR A 264 11.98 18.65 -11.16
C TYR A 264 11.95 20.15 -11.43
N ASN A 265 12.99 20.72 -12.04
CA ASN A 265 12.97 22.10 -12.50
C ASN A 265 12.67 22.13 -14.00
N ARG A 266 11.42 22.39 -14.35
CA ARG A 266 10.95 22.40 -15.74
C ARG A 266 11.70 23.40 -16.63
N GLY A 267 12.14 24.55 -16.09
CA GLY A 267 12.91 25.56 -16.83
C GLY A 267 14.38 25.19 -17.05
N SER A 268 14.88 24.14 -16.38
CA SER A 268 16.26 23.74 -16.51
C SER A 268 16.57 23.08 -17.84
N LYS A 269 17.56 23.61 -18.55
CA LYS A 269 18.15 23.05 -19.78
C LYS A 269 19.49 22.37 -19.53
N ALA A 270 19.78 22.03 -18.26
CA ALA A 270 21.10 21.51 -17.86
C ALA A 270 21.42 20.14 -18.45
N ILE A 271 20.41 19.36 -18.80
CA ILE A 271 20.57 18.07 -19.49
C ILE A 271 19.86 18.16 -20.83
N GLN A 272 20.62 17.91 -21.89
CA GLN A 272 20.13 17.68 -23.24
C GLN A 272 20.56 16.27 -23.63
N SER A 273 19.63 15.35 -23.67
CA SER A 273 19.93 13.95 -23.92
C SER A 273 18.73 13.30 -24.61
N ASP A 274 18.99 12.55 -25.66
CA ASP A 274 17.97 11.74 -26.35
C ASP A 274 17.53 10.55 -25.46
N PHE A 275 18.32 10.24 -24.44
CA PHE A 275 18.05 9.16 -23.50
C PHE A 275 16.96 9.56 -22.47
N TYR A 276 16.89 10.85 -22.09
CA TYR A 276 15.91 11.39 -21.15
C TYR A 276 15.09 12.50 -21.82
N SER A 277 13.83 12.24 -22.14
CA SER A 277 12.96 13.22 -22.80
C SER A 277 11.71 13.53 -21.97
N ARG A 278 11.81 14.58 -21.14
CA ARG A 278 10.66 15.07 -20.34
C ARG A 278 9.49 15.53 -21.21
N GLU A 279 9.80 16.24 -22.29
CA GLU A 279 8.82 16.82 -23.21
C GLU A 279 8.06 15.72 -23.96
N ARG A 280 8.75 14.70 -24.46
CA ARG A 280 8.13 13.55 -25.12
C ARG A 280 7.20 12.79 -24.13
N VAL A 281 7.72 12.51 -22.92
CA VAL A 281 6.96 11.80 -21.89
C VAL A 281 5.71 12.59 -21.49
N LEU A 282 5.81 13.91 -21.28
CA LEU A 282 4.64 14.72 -20.99
C LEU A 282 3.66 14.77 -22.18
N GLY A 283 4.14 14.90 -23.40
CA GLY A 283 3.30 14.90 -24.61
C GLY A 283 2.51 13.60 -24.79
N GLU A 284 3.02 12.47 -24.30
CA GLU A 284 2.36 11.16 -24.38
C GLU A 284 1.34 10.95 -23.25
N TYR A 285 1.72 11.30 -22.00
CA TYR A 285 0.96 10.91 -20.80
C TYR A 285 0.14 12.03 -20.16
N TYR A 286 0.28 13.30 -20.58
CA TYR A 286 -0.48 14.42 -20.04
C TYR A 286 -1.40 15.03 -21.10
N ARG A 287 -2.71 14.99 -20.86
CA ARG A 287 -3.74 15.51 -21.78
C ARG A 287 -4.86 16.17 -20.98
N GLU A 288 -5.30 17.34 -21.41
CA GLU A 288 -6.49 18.03 -20.88
C GLU A 288 -6.49 18.17 -19.35
N GLY A 289 -5.34 18.53 -18.77
CA GLY A 289 -5.21 18.69 -17.31
C GLY A 289 -5.11 17.37 -16.53
N ASN A 290 -4.96 16.23 -17.22
CA ASN A 290 -4.89 14.92 -16.60
C ASN A 290 -3.64 14.15 -17.02
N ILE A 291 -3.05 13.42 -16.07
CA ILE A 291 -2.07 12.38 -16.34
C ILE A 291 -2.80 11.06 -16.54
N HIS A 292 -2.38 10.29 -17.54
CA HIS A 292 -2.78 8.91 -17.76
C HIS A 292 -1.55 8.01 -17.67
N THR A 293 -1.35 7.34 -16.52
CA THR A 293 -0.18 6.50 -16.31
C THR A 293 -0.28 5.20 -17.12
N PRO A 294 0.85 4.56 -17.50
CA PRO A 294 0.84 3.26 -18.17
C PRO A 294 0.24 2.15 -17.31
N MET A 295 0.11 2.37 -15.98
CA MET A 295 -0.55 1.45 -15.06
C MET A 295 -2.08 1.68 -14.97
N GLY A 296 -2.64 2.60 -15.78
CA GLY A 296 -4.08 2.87 -15.87
C GLY A 296 -4.62 3.84 -14.81
N ARG A 297 -3.75 4.54 -14.07
CA ARG A 297 -4.18 5.58 -13.13
C ARG A 297 -4.41 6.90 -13.87
N LYS A 298 -5.51 7.59 -13.55
CA LYS A 298 -5.80 8.95 -14.00
C LYS A 298 -5.63 9.92 -12.83
N ILE A 299 -4.89 11.02 -13.04
CA ILE A 299 -4.64 12.04 -12.01
C ILE A 299 -4.88 13.41 -12.62
N GLU A 300 -5.82 14.17 -12.07
CA GLU A 300 -6.02 15.58 -12.41
C GLU A 300 -4.92 16.43 -11.76
N CYS A 301 -4.20 17.22 -12.55
CA CYS A 301 -3.16 18.11 -12.05
C CYS A 301 -2.80 19.20 -13.06
N SER A 302 -2.18 20.28 -12.55
CA SER A 302 -1.58 21.27 -13.42
C SER A 302 -0.35 20.71 -14.14
N GLU A 303 -0.04 21.29 -15.31
CA GLU A 303 1.13 20.92 -16.11
C GLU A 303 2.44 21.04 -15.32
N PHE A 304 2.48 21.95 -14.33
CA PHE A 304 3.65 22.14 -13.44
C PHE A 304 3.96 20.88 -12.62
N HIS A 305 2.94 20.19 -12.13
CA HIS A 305 3.09 18.98 -11.33
C HIS A 305 3.10 17.69 -12.15
N ALA A 306 2.76 17.76 -13.43
CA ALA A 306 2.47 16.60 -14.26
C ALA A 306 3.61 15.57 -14.31
N LEU A 307 4.84 16.00 -14.58
CA LEU A 307 5.98 15.07 -14.66
C LEU A 307 6.25 14.40 -13.30
N ASN A 308 6.25 15.19 -12.22
CA ASN A 308 6.49 14.65 -10.88
C ASN A 308 5.41 13.62 -10.50
N TYR A 309 4.13 13.96 -10.71
CA TYR A 309 3.02 13.05 -10.39
C TYR A 309 3.04 11.80 -11.27
N LEU A 310 3.38 11.95 -12.56
CA LEU A 310 3.52 10.80 -13.47
C LEU A 310 4.61 9.84 -12.99
N LEU A 311 5.81 10.33 -12.71
CA LEU A 311 6.93 9.48 -12.31
C LEU A 311 6.68 8.83 -10.95
N GLN A 312 6.25 9.60 -9.96
CA GLN A 312 5.94 9.09 -8.62
C GLN A 312 4.83 8.04 -8.64
N SER A 313 3.76 8.31 -9.38
CA SER A 313 2.61 7.42 -9.45
C SER A 313 2.96 6.12 -10.18
N THR A 314 3.63 6.22 -11.33
CA THR A 314 4.04 5.06 -12.11
C THR A 314 5.04 4.19 -11.35
N SER A 315 6.03 4.81 -10.70
CA SER A 315 7.01 4.12 -9.85
C SER A 315 6.36 3.41 -8.67
N SER A 316 5.43 4.09 -7.97
CA SER A 316 4.70 3.51 -6.84
C SER A 316 3.83 2.32 -7.26
N ASP A 317 3.05 2.47 -8.34
CA ASP A 317 2.21 1.39 -8.86
C ASP A 317 3.07 0.20 -9.36
N ASN A 318 4.22 0.48 -9.99
CA ASN A 318 5.17 -0.55 -10.43
C ASN A 318 5.76 -1.32 -9.23
N CYS A 319 6.18 -0.61 -8.18
CA CYS A 319 6.66 -1.24 -6.94
C CYS A 319 5.58 -2.12 -6.32
N MET A 320 4.36 -1.61 -6.16
CA MET A 320 3.26 -2.37 -5.59
C MET A 320 2.85 -3.58 -6.45
N ASP A 321 2.94 -3.51 -7.78
CA ASP A 321 2.73 -4.69 -8.64
C ASP A 321 3.75 -5.80 -8.31
N ARG A 322 5.01 -5.45 -8.03
CA ARG A 322 6.04 -6.43 -7.61
C ARG A 322 5.77 -6.97 -6.22
N VAL A 323 5.45 -6.10 -5.27
CA VAL A 323 5.08 -6.50 -3.89
C VAL A 323 3.89 -7.46 -3.90
N ASN A 324 2.87 -7.21 -4.73
CA ASN A 324 1.72 -8.10 -4.89
C ASN A 324 2.13 -9.48 -5.42
N LYS A 325 3.04 -9.54 -6.38
CA LYS A 325 3.57 -10.82 -6.90
C LYS A 325 4.38 -11.57 -5.85
N ILE A 326 5.23 -10.88 -5.09
CA ILE A 326 5.99 -11.47 -3.99
C ILE A 326 5.04 -12.00 -2.91
N ASN A 327 4.02 -11.21 -2.53
CA ASN A 327 3.05 -11.66 -1.53
C ASN A 327 2.29 -12.92 -1.97
N LYS A 328 1.94 -13.01 -3.26
CA LYS A 328 1.33 -14.23 -3.84
C LYS A 328 2.32 -15.40 -3.87
N PHE A 329 3.58 -15.16 -4.22
CA PHE A 329 4.64 -16.18 -4.27
C PHE A 329 4.93 -16.78 -2.88
N LEU A 330 4.89 -15.97 -1.84
CA LEU A 330 5.14 -16.39 -0.46
C LEU A 330 3.98 -17.16 0.19
N ARG A 331 2.82 -17.29 -0.48
CA ARG A 331 1.71 -18.07 0.06
C ARG A 331 2.09 -19.52 0.26
N GLY A 332 1.82 -20.04 1.46
CA GLY A 332 2.16 -21.42 1.83
C GLY A 332 3.60 -21.60 2.36
N THR A 333 4.42 -20.54 2.39
CA THR A 333 5.71 -20.53 3.08
C THR A 333 5.56 -19.96 4.50
N LYS A 334 6.61 -20.06 5.34
CA LYS A 334 6.66 -19.40 6.65
C LYS A 334 6.98 -17.91 6.53
N SER A 335 7.66 -17.54 5.46
CA SER A 335 8.05 -16.17 5.16
C SER A 335 6.88 -15.36 4.62
N HIS A 336 6.89 -14.04 4.81
CA HIS A 336 5.81 -13.17 4.35
C HIS A 336 6.28 -11.73 4.13
N VAL A 337 5.52 -10.97 3.36
CA VAL A 337 5.69 -9.52 3.29
C VAL A 337 5.32 -8.91 4.64
N ALA A 338 6.29 -8.30 5.33
CA ALA A 338 6.06 -7.65 6.61
C ALA A 338 5.39 -6.28 6.43
N PHE A 339 5.96 -5.45 5.56
CA PHE A 339 5.47 -4.11 5.22
C PHE A 339 6.24 -3.54 4.03
N THR A 340 5.82 -2.37 3.55
CA THR A 340 6.51 -1.61 2.51
C THR A 340 6.85 -0.22 3.01
N VAL A 341 7.95 0.35 2.53
CA VAL A 341 8.36 1.73 2.84
C VAL A 341 8.81 2.39 1.53
N HIS A 342 8.04 3.35 1.04
CA HIS A 342 8.29 4.00 -0.27
C HIS A 342 8.44 2.98 -1.41
N ASP A 343 9.60 2.92 -2.03
CA ASP A 343 9.91 2.07 -3.20
C ASP A 343 10.60 0.75 -2.79
N CYS A 344 10.51 0.37 -1.49
CA CYS A 344 11.08 -0.86 -0.99
C CYS A 344 10.04 -1.78 -0.35
N VAL A 345 10.34 -3.08 -0.34
CA VAL A 345 9.58 -4.12 0.35
C VAL A 345 10.44 -4.78 1.42
N ILE A 346 9.84 -4.98 2.59
CA ILE A 346 10.46 -5.72 3.70
C ILE A 346 9.76 -7.05 3.85
N ILE A 347 10.52 -8.11 3.82
CA ILE A 347 10.08 -9.49 3.98
C ILE A 347 10.56 -10.00 5.33
N ASP A 348 9.66 -10.56 6.11
CA ASP A 348 9.96 -11.31 7.32
C ASP A 348 10.26 -12.77 6.91
N LEU A 349 11.54 -13.10 6.83
CA LEU A 349 12.05 -14.36 6.27
C LEU A 349 12.32 -15.38 7.35
N SER A 350 11.81 -16.60 7.16
CA SER A 350 12.24 -17.79 7.89
C SER A 350 13.46 -18.41 7.19
N PHE A 351 14.46 -18.88 7.96
CA PHE A 351 15.62 -19.58 7.40
C PHE A 351 15.26 -20.87 6.67
N GLU A 352 14.10 -21.45 6.95
CA GLU A 352 13.60 -22.61 6.20
C GLU A 352 13.31 -22.26 4.74
N ASP A 353 12.99 -21.00 4.45
CA ASP A 353 12.66 -20.51 3.12
C ASP A 353 13.86 -19.78 2.43
N ARG A 354 15.05 -19.77 3.02
CA ARG A 354 16.20 -18.98 2.53
C ARG A 354 16.57 -19.19 1.07
N GLN A 355 16.30 -20.39 0.52
CA GLN A 355 16.59 -20.74 -0.88
C GLN A 355 15.76 -19.97 -1.90
N ILE A 356 14.65 -19.32 -1.47
CA ILE A 356 13.77 -18.57 -2.38
C ILE A 356 14.20 -17.10 -2.57
N ILE A 357 15.22 -16.61 -1.86
CA ILE A 357 15.66 -15.21 -1.94
C ILE A 357 16.02 -14.79 -3.38
N PRO A 358 16.76 -15.61 -4.20
CA PRO A 358 17.03 -15.25 -5.58
C PRO A 358 15.77 -15.08 -6.42
N GLN A 359 14.76 -15.95 -6.24
CA GLN A 359 13.49 -15.85 -6.96
C GLN A 359 12.69 -14.61 -6.54
N ILE A 360 12.73 -14.26 -5.25
CA ILE A 360 12.08 -13.02 -4.75
C ILE A 360 12.72 -11.80 -5.41
N LYS A 361 14.06 -11.76 -5.52
CA LYS A 361 14.79 -10.68 -6.19
C LYS A 361 14.40 -10.60 -7.66
N GLU A 362 14.39 -11.72 -8.37
CA GLU A 362 13.99 -11.79 -9.78
C GLU A 362 12.56 -11.28 -9.97
N ILE A 363 11.59 -11.72 -9.12
CA ILE A 363 10.20 -11.21 -9.15
C ILE A 363 10.16 -9.70 -8.93
N PHE A 364 10.99 -9.16 -8.03
CA PHE A 364 11.01 -7.74 -7.75
C PHE A 364 11.56 -6.92 -8.91
N GLU A 365 12.65 -7.37 -9.56
CA GLU A 365 13.35 -6.67 -10.63
C GLU A 365 12.69 -6.80 -12.01
N ASP A 366 11.97 -7.89 -12.28
CA ASP A 366 11.25 -8.11 -13.54
C ASP A 366 9.96 -7.31 -13.61
N THR A 367 10.04 -6.03 -13.96
CA THR A 367 8.90 -5.11 -13.94
C THR A 367 8.24 -4.96 -15.33
N LYS A 368 7.02 -4.42 -15.35
CA LYS A 368 6.35 -4.05 -16.63
C LYS A 368 7.05 -2.91 -17.38
N LEU A 369 7.93 -2.19 -16.69
CA LEU A 369 8.71 -1.07 -17.22
C LEU A 369 10.15 -1.46 -17.59
N GLY A 370 10.42 -2.75 -17.69
CA GLY A 370 11.75 -3.31 -17.92
C GLY A 370 12.39 -3.81 -16.62
N HIS A 371 13.63 -4.25 -16.72
CA HIS A 371 14.38 -4.78 -15.59
C HIS A 371 14.91 -3.65 -14.70
N PHE A 372 14.35 -3.50 -13.49
CA PHE A 372 14.75 -2.50 -12.52
C PHE A 372 15.72 -3.12 -11.50
N MET A 373 16.96 -2.70 -11.54
CA MET A 373 17.94 -3.16 -10.54
C MET A 373 17.50 -2.81 -9.12
N SER A 374 17.75 -3.73 -8.20
CA SER A 374 17.52 -3.52 -6.78
C SER A 374 18.75 -3.85 -5.93
N SER A 375 18.84 -3.24 -4.75
CA SER A 375 19.72 -3.70 -3.68
C SER A 375 18.97 -4.64 -2.76
N VAL A 376 19.68 -5.63 -2.21
CA VAL A 376 19.14 -6.54 -1.20
C VAL A 376 19.93 -6.37 0.09
N HIS A 377 19.21 -6.14 1.20
CA HIS A 377 19.81 -6.05 2.52
C HIS A 377 19.17 -7.09 3.45
N ILE A 378 19.94 -7.57 4.42
CA ILE A 378 19.51 -8.56 5.42
C ILE A 378 19.81 -8.03 6.81
N GLY A 379 18.93 -8.24 7.78
CA GLY A 379 19.14 -7.82 9.16
C GLY A 379 18.23 -8.49 10.17
N ARG A 380 18.63 -8.48 11.43
CA ARG A 380 17.81 -8.95 12.57
C ARG A 380 16.94 -7.85 13.18
N ASP A 381 17.04 -6.66 12.67
CA ASP A 381 16.15 -5.53 12.92
C ASP A 381 16.23 -4.55 11.75
N LEU A 382 15.31 -3.60 11.67
CA LEU A 382 15.21 -2.65 10.55
C LEU A 382 16.30 -1.55 10.59
N GLY A 383 16.99 -1.38 11.70
CA GLY A 383 18.05 -0.37 11.87
C GLY A 383 19.45 -0.84 11.47
N ASN A 384 19.66 -2.17 11.51
CA ASN A 384 20.96 -2.80 11.25
C ASN A 384 20.84 -3.78 10.09
N MET A 385 20.66 -3.23 8.90
CA MET A 385 20.56 -3.98 7.65
C MET A 385 21.89 -3.94 6.91
N GLU A 386 22.41 -5.11 6.51
CA GLU A 386 23.67 -5.25 5.77
C GLU A 386 23.39 -5.67 4.32
N LYS A 387 24.14 -5.11 3.37
CA LYS A 387 23.99 -5.44 1.95
C LYS A 387 24.39 -6.90 1.71
N LEU A 388 23.45 -7.67 1.16
CA LEU A 388 23.72 -9.04 0.76
C LEU A 388 24.56 -9.04 -0.53
N GLN A 389 25.73 -9.65 -0.47
CA GLN A 389 26.58 -9.89 -1.64
C GLN A 389 26.27 -11.28 -2.18
N TRP A 390 26.04 -11.38 -3.48
CA TRP A 390 25.72 -12.62 -4.20
C TRP A 390 26.96 -13.21 -4.82
#